data_81a1f276c3ef6bd737872553c3de1588
#
_entry.id   81a1f276c3ef6bd737872553c3de1588
#
_cell.length_a   1.000
_cell.length_b   1.000
_cell.length_c   1.000
_cell.angle_alpha   90.00
_cell.angle_beta   90.00
_cell.angle_gamma   90.00
#
_symmetry.space_group_name_H-M   'P 1'
#
loop_
_entity.id
_entity.type
_entity.pdbx_description
1 polymer ?
#
loop_
_entity_poly.entity_id
_entity_poly.type
_entity_poly.pdbx_seq_one_letter_code
_entity_poly.pdbx_strand_id
1 'polypeptide(L)'
;DTEWERDGKAYGWGNNRGLVLMKSFDLIHWTRTNIRFDQMSKEFAQIGCAWAPETVYDPATGRMMIYFTMRFGNEQNRLYYVYVNQDFNRIESIPQILFEYPSGASAIDGDITPIWNEERQKMEYHLFYVAHESGSGIKQAVSDRIDGGYRFDPRWIDFEPVACEAPNVWKRIGENKWVLMYDIFGINPHNFGFVETSDFVHFKNLGRFNEGVMKTTNFRSPKHGAVIHLTKEEADRLEDYWNNQKH
;
A
#
# COMPACT_ATOMS: atom_id res chain seq x y z
N ASP A 1 9.88 3.25 -6.49
CA ASP A 1 11.00 2.65 -5.75
C ASP A 1 12.03 1.93 -6.60
N THR A 2 12.35 2.41 -7.75
CA THR A 2 13.38 1.77 -8.58
C THR A 2 14.66 2.57 -8.55
N GLU A 3 15.77 1.87 -8.59
CA GLU A 3 17.08 2.47 -8.85
C GLU A 3 17.11 2.99 -10.28
N TRP A 4 17.45 4.25 -10.46
CA TRP A 4 17.55 4.89 -11.76
C TRP A 4 18.51 6.08 -11.69
N GLU A 5 18.99 6.50 -12.85
CA GLU A 5 19.84 7.66 -12.99
C GLU A 5 19.15 8.75 -13.80
N ARG A 6 19.21 9.97 -13.32
CA ARG A 6 18.74 11.16 -14.00
C ARG A 6 19.66 12.34 -13.73
N ASP A 7 20.05 13.03 -14.78
CA ASP A 7 20.92 14.21 -14.71
C ASP A 7 22.26 13.93 -13.97
N GLY A 8 22.82 12.73 -14.17
CA GLY A 8 24.03 12.27 -13.52
C GLY A 8 23.90 11.95 -12.02
N LYS A 9 22.66 11.81 -11.52
CA LYS A 9 22.37 11.41 -10.14
C LYS A 9 21.68 10.07 -10.10
N ALA A 10 22.22 9.14 -9.34
CA ALA A 10 21.56 7.88 -9.04
C ALA A 10 20.51 8.06 -7.94
N TYR A 11 19.34 7.47 -8.14
CA TYR A 11 18.27 7.38 -7.15
C TYR A 11 18.07 5.92 -6.74
N GLY A 12 17.76 5.70 -5.49
CA GLY A 12 17.58 4.36 -4.94
C GLY A 12 16.84 4.40 -3.60
N TRP A 13 16.88 3.30 -2.89
CA TRP A 13 16.16 3.12 -1.62
C TRP A 13 16.47 4.19 -0.55
N GLY A 14 17.66 4.73 -0.54
CA GLY A 14 18.11 5.66 0.50
C GLY A 14 17.91 7.13 0.18
N ASN A 15 17.46 7.50 -1.02
CA ASN A 15 17.36 8.90 -1.46
C ASN A 15 16.10 9.22 -2.27
N ASN A 16 15.14 8.32 -2.35
CA ASN A 16 13.83 8.58 -2.94
C ASN A 16 12.97 9.35 -1.93
N ARG A 17 12.90 10.68 -2.08
CA ARG A 17 12.34 11.62 -1.10
C ARG A 17 11.04 12.25 -1.53
N GLY A 18 10.31 11.60 -2.42
CA GLY A 18 9.08 12.14 -2.95
C GLY A 18 8.15 11.08 -3.50
N LEU A 19 6.97 11.51 -3.89
CA LEU A 19 5.92 10.69 -4.48
C LEU A 19 5.46 11.28 -5.80
N VAL A 20 4.85 10.47 -6.63
CA VAL A 20 4.12 10.90 -7.82
C VAL A 20 2.63 10.72 -7.55
N LEU A 21 1.88 11.81 -7.60
CA LEU A 21 0.42 11.78 -7.58
C LEU A 21 -0.09 11.62 -9.01
N MET A 22 -0.94 10.65 -9.23
CA MET A 22 -1.57 10.41 -10.52
C MET A 22 -3.09 10.34 -10.34
N LYS A 23 -3.82 10.99 -11.24
CA LYS A 23 -5.29 11.00 -11.24
C LYS A 23 -5.80 10.74 -12.65
N SER A 24 -6.82 9.87 -12.73
CA SER A 24 -7.56 9.58 -13.95
C SER A 24 -9.05 9.50 -13.65
N PHE A 25 -9.88 9.80 -14.65
CA PHE A 25 -11.32 9.60 -14.62
C PHE A 25 -11.78 8.45 -15.52
N ASP A 26 -10.88 7.88 -16.30
CA ASP A 26 -11.18 6.82 -17.26
C ASP A 26 -10.18 5.65 -17.24
N LEU A 27 -9.15 5.74 -16.37
CA LEU A 27 -8.04 4.80 -16.23
C LEU A 27 -7.13 4.69 -17.47
N ILE A 28 -7.32 5.60 -18.44
CA ILE A 28 -6.56 5.68 -19.69
C ILE A 28 -5.71 6.95 -19.72
N HIS A 29 -6.34 8.10 -19.46
CA HIS A 29 -5.69 9.41 -19.47
C HIS A 29 -5.38 9.84 -18.04
N TRP A 30 -4.13 10.12 -17.77
CA TRP A 30 -3.64 10.40 -16.42
C TRP A 30 -3.01 11.79 -16.34
N THR A 31 -3.38 12.54 -15.33
CA THR A 31 -2.61 13.69 -14.88
C THR A 31 -1.55 13.26 -13.89
N ARG A 32 -0.49 14.04 -13.77
CA ARG A 32 0.66 13.72 -12.94
C ARG A 32 1.21 14.93 -12.22
N THR A 33 1.50 14.80 -10.93
CA THR A 33 2.19 15.82 -10.13
C THR A 33 3.27 15.17 -9.27
N ASN A 34 4.47 15.71 -9.30
CA ASN A 34 5.57 15.26 -8.44
C ASN A 34 5.54 16.02 -7.12
N ILE A 35 5.62 15.29 -6.03
CA ILE A 35 5.74 15.81 -4.67
C ILE A 35 7.14 15.54 -4.16
N ARG A 36 7.77 16.55 -3.57
CA ARG A 36 9.10 16.46 -2.97
C ARG A 36 8.99 16.89 -1.51
N PHE A 37 9.00 15.91 -0.60
CA PHE A 37 8.91 16.15 0.85
C PHE A 37 10.12 16.92 1.37
N ASP A 38 11.31 16.62 0.89
CA ASP A 38 12.54 17.30 1.27
C ASP A 38 12.59 18.80 0.89
N GLN A 39 11.62 19.27 0.10
CA GLN A 39 11.47 20.67 -0.31
C GLN A 39 10.32 21.40 0.40
N MET A 40 9.54 20.69 1.24
CA MET A 40 8.38 21.30 1.91
C MET A 40 8.77 22.27 3.02
N SER A 41 9.76 21.94 3.81
CA SER A 41 10.27 22.77 4.90
C SER A 41 11.68 22.33 5.32
N LYS A 42 12.32 23.15 6.17
CA LYS A 42 13.63 22.77 6.76
C LYS A 42 13.58 21.49 7.60
N GLU A 43 12.47 21.21 8.25
CA GLU A 43 12.24 20.01 9.05
C GLU A 43 12.33 18.75 8.19
N PHE A 44 11.71 18.77 6.99
CA PHE A 44 11.69 17.66 6.07
C PHE A 44 12.91 17.55 5.15
N ALA A 45 13.85 18.52 5.19
CA ALA A 45 15.05 18.50 4.35
C ALA A 45 15.95 17.27 4.60
N GLN A 46 15.82 16.63 5.76
CA GLN A 46 16.64 15.48 6.18
C GLN A 46 15.93 14.12 6.03
N ILE A 47 14.81 14.04 5.31
CA ILE A 47 14.18 12.74 5.09
C ILE A 47 15.10 11.83 4.29
N GLY A 48 15.15 10.55 4.69
CA GLY A 48 15.96 9.53 4.03
C GLY A 48 15.21 8.86 2.87
N CYS A 49 13.91 8.67 3.01
CA CYS A 49 13.08 8.03 1.98
C CYS A 49 11.60 8.42 2.10
N ALA A 50 10.85 8.19 1.00
CA ALA A 50 9.40 8.13 0.96
C ALA A 50 9.01 7.02 -0.03
N TRP A 51 8.40 5.91 0.47
CA TRP A 51 8.13 4.70 -0.29
C TRP A 51 6.68 4.24 -0.19
N ALA A 52 6.27 3.37 -1.13
CA ALA A 52 5.05 2.59 -1.09
C ALA A 52 3.81 3.41 -0.69
N PRO A 53 3.44 4.46 -1.46
CA PRO A 53 2.26 5.25 -1.18
C PRO A 53 1.00 4.47 -1.51
N GLU A 54 0.01 4.57 -0.62
CA GLU A 54 -1.36 4.13 -0.84
C GLU A 54 -2.33 5.26 -0.53
N THR A 55 -3.58 5.10 -0.94
CA THR A 55 -4.61 6.14 -0.79
C THR A 55 -5.87 5.59 -0.14
N VAL A 56 -6.49 6.41 0.70
CA VAL A 56 -7.79 6.09 1.29
C VAL A 56 -8.62 7.36 1.46
N TYR A 57 -9.93 7.25 1.27
CA TYR A 57 -10.85 8.35 1.57
C TYR A 57 -11.15 8.39 3.07
N ASP A 58 -10.94 9.55 3.67
CA ASP A 58 -11.31 9.81 5.05
C ASP A 58 -12.71 10.43 5.13
N PRO A 59 -13.73 9.68 5.56
CA PRO A 59 -15.10 10.20 5.62
C PRO A 59 -15.30 11.24 6.72
N ALA A 60 -14.43 11.29 7.74
CA ALA A 60 -14.55 12.26 8.82
C ALA A 60 -14.13 13.66 8.38
N THR A 61 -13.17 13.76 7.48
CA THR A 61 -12.69 15.05 6.94
C THR A 61 -13.20 15.34 5.52
N GLY A 62 -13.76 14.35 4.85
CA GLY A 62 -14.19 14.47 3.44
C GLY A 62 -13.02 14.59 2.45
N ARG A 63 -11.82 14.10 2.81
CA ARG A 63 -10.57 14.30 2.07
C ARG A 63 -9.90 12.96 1.72
N MET A 64 -9.12 13.00 0.64
CA MET A 64 -8.23 11.89 0.33
C MET A 64 -6.97 11.97 1.20
N MET A 65 -6.66 10.87 1.86
CA MET A 65 -5.43 10.67 2.62
C MET A 65 -4.47 9.80 1.79
N ILE A 66 -3.22 10.22 1.71
CA ILE A 66 -2.12 9.39 1.21
C ILE A 66 -1.31 8.98 2.43
N TYR A 67 -1.01 7.70 2.55
CA TYR A 67 -0.12 7.18 3.57
C TYR A 67 1.02 6.40 2.91
N PHE A 68 2.19 6.42 3.54
CA PHE A 68 3.42 5.95 2.93
C PHE A 68 4.49 5.68 3.99
N THR A 69 5.50 4.93 3.62
CA THR A 69 6.70 4.74 4.44
C THR A 69 7.60 5.97 4.36
N MET A 70 8.06 6.46 5.51
CA MET A 70 9.05 7.53 5.57
C MET A 70 9.98 7.35 6.79
N ARG A 71 11.17 7.93 6.70
CA ARG A 71 12.11 8.08 7.83
C ARG A 71 12.90 9.36 7.71
N PHE A 72 13.42 9.84 8.82
CA PHE A 72 14.40 10.92 8.86
C PHE A 72 15.80 10.33 8.91
N GLY A 73 16.71 10.82 8.05
CA GLY A 73 18.07 10.33 7.98
C GLY A 73 18.15 8.80 7.89
N ASN A 74 18.78 8.19 8.88
CA ASN A 74 18.97 6.74 9.03
C ASN A 74 18.11 6.15 10.18
N GLU A 75 17.08 6.85 10.64
CA GLU A 75 16.16 6.33 11.65
C GLU A 75 15.37 5.14 11.13
N GLN A 76 14.58 4.52 12.01
CA GLN A 76 13.66 3.45 11.63
C GLN A 76 12.54 3.96 10.73
N ASN A 77 12.12 3.14 9.79
CA ASN A 77 10.97 3.46 8.94
C ASN A 77 9.69 3.43 9.77
N ARG A 78 8.82 4.39 9.51
CA ARG A 78 7.47 4.48 10.09
C ARG A 78 6.47 4.75 8.97
N LEU A 79 5.20 4.49 9.24
CA LEU A 79 4.14 4.90 8.33
C LEU A 79 3.71 6.33 8.68
N TYR A 80 3.66 7.16 7.65
CA TYR A 80 3.21 8.55 7.71
C TYR A 80 2.01 8.75 6.81
N TYR A 81 1.29 9.85 7.02
CA TYR A 81 0.19 10.26 6.15
C TYR A 81 0.19 11.76 5.89
N VAL A 82 -0.46 12.13 4.80
CA VAL A 82 -0.79 13.50 4.42
C VAL A 82 -2.20 13.55 3.83
N TYR A 83 -2.84 14.70 3.90
CA TYR A 83 -4.05 14.98 3.13
C TYR A 83 -3.71 15.72 1.85
N VAL A 84 -4.51 15.48 0.80
CA VAL A 84 -4.38 16.14 -0.50
C VAL A 84 -5.64 16.92 -0.84
N ASN A 85 -5.50 17.90 -1.74
CA ASN A 85 -6.62 18.66 -2.26
C ASN A 85 -7.52 17.81 -3.18
N GLN A 86 -8.73 18.33 -3.49
CA GLN A 86 -9.72 17.65 -4.33
C GLN A 86 -9.21 17.34 -5.74
N ASP A 87 -8.31 18.16 -6.27
CA ASP A 87 -7.70 17.93 -7.59
C ASP A 87 -6.63 16.85 -7.59
N PHE A 88 -6.25 16.33 -6.42
CA PHE A 88 -5.22 15.32 -6.23
C PHE A 88 -3.87 15.74 -6.86
N ASN A 89 -3.50 17.00 -6.71
CA ASN A 89 -2.28 17.58 -7.28
C ASN A 89 -1.43 18.38 -6.29
N ARG A 90 -1.88 18.48 -5.03
CA ARG A 90 -1.16 19.22 -3.97
C ARG A 90 -1.41 18.61 -2.61
N ILE A 91 -0.36 18.51 -1.81
CA ILE A 91 -0.45 18.17 -0.39
C ILE A 91 -0.93 19.41 0.39
N GLU A 92 -1.86 19.19 1.33
CA GLU A 92 -2.48 20.23 2.16
C GLU A 92 -2.16 20.10 3.65
N SER A 93 -1.40 19.10 4.04
CA SER A 93 -0.93 18.91 5.41
C SER A 93 0.55 18.56 5.43
N ILE A 94 1.22 18.82 6.53
CA ILE A 94 2.55 18.25 6.76
C ILE A 94 2.44 16.75 7.03
N PRO A 95 3.45 15.93 6.70
CA PRO A 95 3.47 14.52 7.05
C PRO A 95 3.36 14.31 8.56
N GLN A 96 2.44 13.45 8.98
CA GLN A 96 2.22 13.06 10.36
C GLN A 96 2.39 11.55 10.50
N ILE A 97 2.81 11.09 11.70
CA ILE A 97 2.95 9.66 11.97
C ILE A 97 1.55 9.01 11.98
N LEU A 98 1.35 8.03 11.12
CA LEU A 98 0.18 7.17 11.08
C LEU A 98 0.34 5.99 12.06
N PHE A 99 1.49 5.33 11.98
CA PHE A 99 1.79 4.15 12.78
C PHE A 99 3.30 4.01 13.00
N GLU A 100 3.64 3.66 14.22
CA GLU A 100 4.98 3.31 14.67
C GLU A 100 4.93 1.95 15.37
N TYR A 101 5.81 1.04 14.98
CA TYR A 101 5.84 -0.29 15.57
C TYR A 101 6.31 -0.21 17.02
N PRO A 102 5.61 -0.86 17.99
CA PRO A 102 5.85 -0.65 19.43
C PRO A 102 7.27 -0.93 19.92
N SER A 103 7.98 -1.88 19.29
CA SER A 103 9.38 -2.16 19.64
C SER A 103 10.38 -1.14 19.05
N GLY A 104 9.91 -0.19 18.24
CA GLY A 104 10.76 0.70 17.47
C GLY A 104 11.39 0.04 16.22
N ALA A 105 11.01 -1.20 15.88
CA ALA A 105 11.42 -1.81 14.62
C ALA A 105 10.77 -1.10 13.43
N SER A 106 11.35 -1.25 12.24
CA SER A 106 10.80 -0.67 11.02
C SER A 106 9.42 -1.25 10.69
N ALA A 107 8.48 -0.36 10.33
CA ALA A 107 7.21 -0.66 9.70
C ALA A 107 7.16 0.01 8.33
N ILE A 108 6.85 -0.76 7.29
CA ILE A 108 6.78 -0.29 5.90
C ILE A 108 5.53 -0.81 5.18
N ASP A 109 5.25 -0.30 3.99
CA ASP A 109 4.26 -0.81 3.04
C ASP A 109 2.87 -1.00 3.67
N GLY A 110 2.27 0.09 4.14
CA GLY A 110 0.94 0.04 4.75
C GLY A 110 -0.18 -0.14 3.72
N ASP A 111 -1.21 -0.93 4.07
CA ASP A 111 -2.50 -0.99 3.38
C ASP A 111 -3.63 -0.85 4.41
N ILE A 112 -4.49 0.16 4.27
CA ILE A 112 -5.64 0.39 5.17
C ILE A 112 -6.91 -0.11 4.52
N THR A 113 -7.56 -1.07 5.18
CA THR A 113 -8.88 -1.57 4.79
C THR A 113 -9.94 -1.10 5.77
N PRO A 114 -10.85 -0.18 5.38
CA PRO A 114 -11.98 0.22 6.21
C PRO A 114 -13.06 -0.86 6.24
N ILE A 115 -13.51 -1.25 7.42
CA ILE A 115 -14.53 -2.27 7.65
C ILE A 115 -15.60 -1.73 8.58
N TRP A 116 -16.87 -1.87 8.18
CA TRP A 116 -17.97 -1.61 9.09
C TRP A 116 -18.13 -2.76 10.07
N ASN A 117 -17.96 -2.48 11.36
CA ASN A 117 -18.17 -3.45 12.42
C ASN A 117 -19.63 -3.39 12.89
N GLU A 118 -20.41 -4.42 12.54
CA GLU A 118 -21.85 -4.49 12.86
C GLU A 118 -22.12 -4.56 14.36
N GLU A 119 -21.28 -5.23 15.14
CA GLU A 119 -21.47 -5.34 16.59
C GLU A 119 -21.22 -4.02 17.30
N ARG A 120 -20.21 -3.28 16.86
CA ARG A 120 -19.80 -2.00 17.44
C ARG A 120 -20.49 -0.80 16.79
N GLN A 121 -21.22 -1.00 15.68
CA GLN A 121 -21.91 0.03 14.89
C GLN A 121 -20.97 1.21 14.52
N LYS A 122 -19.74 0.88 14.08
CA LYS A 122 -18.73 1.85 13.67
C LYS A 122 -17.75 1.29 12.66
N MET A 123 -17.06 2.20 12.00
CA MET A 123 -15.92 1.84 11.15
C MET A 123 -14.75 1.37 12.02
N GLU A 124 -14.12 0.31 11.58
CA GLU A 124 -12.79 -0.12 12.02
C GLU A 124 -11.84 -0.06 10.83
N TYR A 125 -10.62 0.35 11.08
CA TYR A 125 -9.58 0.48 10.08
C TYR A 125 -8.51 -0.57 10.35
N HIS A 126 -8.39 -1.52 9.44
CA HIS A 126 -7.40 -2.59 9.50
C HIS A 126 -6.20 -2.18 8.67
N LEU A 127 -5.10 -1.89 9.33
CA LEU A 127 -3.81 -1.56 8.72
C LEU A 127 -2.97 -2.82 8.63
N PHE A 128 -2.74 -3.31 7.43
CA PHE A 128 -1.73 -4.32 7.15
C PHE A 128 -0.42 -3.64 6.82
N TYR A 129 0.69 -4.20 7.27
CA TYR A 129 2.01 -3.60 7.09
C TYR A 129 3.11 -4.65 7.22
N VAL A 130 4.29 -4.34 6.74
CA VAL A 130 5.48 -5.15 6.93
C VAL A 130 6.16 -4.76 8.22
N ALA A 131 6.40 -5.72 9.11
CA ALA A 131 7.21 -5.54 10.31
C ALA A 131 8.60 -6.15 10.11
N HIS A 132 9.65 -5.38 10.40
CA HIS A 132 11.04 -5.87 10.41
C HIS A 132 11.46 -6.24 11.83
N GLU A 133 10.77 -7.23 12.39
CA GLU A 133 11.05 -7.78 13.72
C GLU A 133 11.27 -9.29 13.59
N SER A 134 12.49 -9.75 13.82
CA SER A 134 12.85 -11.17 13.68
C SER A 134 12.64 -11.75 12.28
N GLY A 135 12.77 -10.90 11.26
CA GLY A 135 12.49 -11.23 9.85
C GLY A 135 11.74 -10.09 9.18
N SER A 136 11.04 -10.40 8.10
CA SER A 136 10.20 -9.47 7.35
C SER A 136 8.93 -10.21 6.94
N GLY A 137 7.78 -9.72 7.36
CA GLY A 137 6.49 -10.36 7.06
C GLY A 137 5.33 -9.44 7.40
N ILE A 138 4.12 -9.91 7.11
CA ILE A 138 2.90 -9.13 7.20
C ILE A 138 2.28 -9.26 8.60
N LYS A 139 2.00 -8.12 9.19
CA LYS A 139 1.24 -8.00 10.44
C LYS A 139 0.04 -7.08 10.24
N GLN A 140 -0.81 -7.01 11.27
CA GLN A 140 -2.01 -6.19 11.29
C GLN A 140 -2.01 -5.28 12.51
N ALA A 141 -2.57 -4.09 12.35
CA ALA A 141 -2.98 -3.24 13.46
C ALA A 141 -4.39 -2.71 13.20
N VAL A 142 -5.16 -2.43 14.24
CA VAL A 142 -6.57 -2.02 14.13
C VAL A 142 -6.80 -0.73 14.89
N SER A 143 -7.57 0.20 14.31
CA SER A 143 -7.96 1.45 14.92
C SER A 143 -9.44 1.78 14.66
N ASP A 144 -10.02 2.61 15.54
CA ASP A 144 -11.33 3.27 15.35
C ASP A 144 -11.18 4.59 14.55
N ARG A 145 -9.96 4.98 14.23
CA ARG A 145 -9.62 6.20 13.47
C ARG A 145 -8.72 5.85 12.30
N ILE A 146 -8.96 6.50 11.17
CA ILE A 146 -8.18 6.27 9.97
C ILE A 146 -6.76 6.84 10.06
N ASP A 147 -6.59 7.92 10.81
CA ASP A 147 -5.40 8.77 10.87
C ASP A 147 -4.47 8.46 12.06
N GLY A 148 -4.70 7.33 12.78
CA GLY A 148 -3.86 6.96 13.92
C GLY A 148 -4.57 6.12 14.96
N GLY A 149 -3.88 5.90 16.11
CA GLY A 149 -4.44 5.10 17.21
C GLY A 149 -4.47 3.59 16.96
N TYR A 150 -3.67 3.12 16.01
CA TYR A 150 -3.59 1.72 15.64
C TYR A 150 -2.98 0.87 16.76
N ARG A 151 -3.69 -0.16 17.16
CA ARG A 151 -3.25 -1.19 18.12
C ARG A 151 -2.76 -2.40 17.34
N PHE A 152 -1.50 -2.74 17.44
CA PHE A 152 -0.90 -3.82 16.69
C PHE A 152 -1.36 -5.20 17.20
N ASP A 153 -1.44 -6.16 16.25
CA ASP A 153 -1.57 -7.58 16.51
C ASP A 153 -0.17 -8.21 16.37
N PRO A 154 0.33 -8.97 17.36
CA PRO A 154 1.66 -9.57 17.29
C PRO A 154 1.75 -10.74 16.30
N ARG A 155 0.62 -11.28 15.84
CA ARG A 155 0.60 -12.43 14.93
C ARG A 155 1.10 -12.07 13.54
N TRP A 156 1.77 -13.02 12.90
CA TRP A 156 2.05 -12.99 11.48
C TRP A 156 0.79 -13.38 10.70
N ILE A 157 0.52 -12.67 9.63
CA ILE A 157 -0.66 -12.90 8.78
C ILE A 157 -0.29 -13.72 7.55
N ASP A 158 0.92 -13.55 7.02
CA ASP A 158 1.42 -14.41 5.95
C ASP A 158 1.78 -15.81 6.47
N PHE A 159 1.85 -16.78 5.56
CA PHE A 159 2.17 -18.19 5.86
C PHE A 159 3.52 -18.60 5.27
N GLU A 160 4.37 -17.64 4.98
CA GLU A 160 5.61 -17.89 4.27
C GLU A 160 6.78 -18.09 5.24
N PRO A 161 7.69 -19.03 4.96
CA PRO A 161 8.90 -19.21 5.75
C PRO A 161 10.02 -18.23 5.38
N VAL A 162 9.75 -17.29 4.48
CA VAL A 162 10.70 -16.34 3.91
C VAL A 162 10.12 -14.93 3.97
N ALA A 163 10.94 -13.93 3.68
CA ALA A 163 10.56 -12.53 3.78
C ALA A 163 9.46 -12.16 2.77
N CYS A 164 8.43 -11.44 3.28
CA CYS A 164 7.31 -10.89 2.54
C CYS A 164 7.21 -9.39 2.73
N GLU A 165 6.60 -8.71 1.75
CA GLU A 165 6.35 -7.26 1.77
C GLU A 165 5.07 -6.89 0.99
N ALA A 166 4.75 -5.60 0.90
CA ALA A 166 3.72 -5.05 0.03
C ALA A 166 2.32 -5.70 0.19
N PRO A 167 1.70 -5.67 1.39
CA PRO A 167 0.33 -6.14 1.54
C PRO A 167 -0.64 -5.28 0.75
N ASN A 168 -1.65 -5.90 0.15
CA ASN A 168 -2.79 -5.23 -0.45
C ASN A 168 -4.06 -6.05 -0.27
N VAL A 169 -5.14 -5.41 0.18
CA VAL A 169 -6.39 -6.09 0.54
C VAL A 169 -7.54 -5.64 -0.35
N TRP A 170 -8.34 -6.59 -0.81
CA TRP A 170 -9.60 -6.30 -1.51
C TRP A 170 -10.71 -7.23 -1.07
N LYS A 171 -11.95 -6.76 -1.17
CA LYS A 171 -13.14 -7.57 -0.92
C LYS A 171 -13.49 -8.39 -2.15
N ARG A 172 -13.86 -9.67 -1.99
CA ARG A 172 -14.41 -10.48 -3.08
C ARG A 172 -15.77 -9.92 -3.51
N ILE A 173 -15.99 -9.85 -4.82
CA ILE A 173 -17.27 -9.42 -5.39
C ILE A 173 -18.35 -10.44 -5.03
N GLY A 174 -19.44 -9.98 -4.42
CA GLY A 174 -20.59 -10.83 -4.05
C GLY A 174 -20.38 -11.68 -2.79
N GLU A 175 -19.23 -11.60 -2.11
CA GLU A 175 -18.94 -12.38 -0.90
C GLU A 175 -18.61 -11.48 0.29
N ASN A 176 -18.83 -12.00 1.50
CA ASN A 176 -18.34 -11.36 2.73
C ASN A 176 -16.96 -11.92 3.10
N LYS A 177 -16.02 -11.77 2.18
CA LYS A 177 -14.64 -12.23 2.31
C LYS A 177 -13.68 -11.24 1.71
N TRP A 178 -12.49 -11.18 2.28
CA TRP A 178 -11.38 -10.35 1.83
C TRP A 178 -10.19 -11.22 1.50
N VAL A 179 -9.48 -10.83 0.48
CA VAL A 179 -8.19 -11.42 0.11
C VAL A 179 -7.10 -10.42 0.41
N LEU A 180 -6.08 -10.86 1.11
CA LEU A 180 -4.84 -10.14 1.27
C LEU A 180 -3.79 -10.80 0.39
N MET A 181 -3.21 -10.04 -0.52
CA MET A 181 -2.05 -10.36 -1.34
C MET A 181 -0.79 -9.76 -0.70
N TYR A 182 0.31 -10.44 -0.84
CA TYR A 182 1.62 -9.93 -0.46
C TYR A 182 2.71 -10.44 -1.40
N ASP A 183 3.80 -9.69 -1.48
CA ASP A 183 4.99 -10.04 -2.28
C ASP A 183 5.93 -10.94 -1.46
N ILE A 184 6.26 -12.09 -2.01
CA ILE A 184 7.24 -13.02 -1.45
C ILE A 184 8.59 -12.71 -2.09
N PHE A 185 9.29 -11.70 -1.58
CA PHE A 185 10.57 -11.28 -2.15
C PHE A 185 11.77 -12.11 -1.70
N GLY A 186 11.61 -12.93 -0.66
CA GLY A 186 12.65 -13.81 -0.14
C GLY A 186 12.96 -15.02 -1.02
N ILE A 187 12.33 -15.15 -2.20
CA ILE A 187 12.56 -16.23 -3.17
C ILE A 187 12.87 -15.68 -4.56
N ASN A 188 13.45 -16.52 -5.42
CA ASN A 188 13.70 -16.18 -6.82
C ASN A 188 13.25 -17.33 -7.74
N PRO A 189 12.33 -17.10 -8.73
CA PRO A 189 11.67 -15.82 -9.02
C PRO A 189 10.76 -15.36 -7.88
N HIS A 190 10.57 -14.04 -7.75
CA HIS A 190 9.59 -13.48 -6.81
C HIS A 190 8.18 -14.02 -7.09
N ASN A 191 7.31 -13.97 -6.09
CA ASN A 191 5.98 -14.52 -6.18
C ASN A 191 5.00 -13.65 -5.39
N PHE A 192 3.69 -13.77 -5.67
CA PHE A 192 2.67 -13.33 -4.72
C PHE A 192 2.16 -14.51 -3.91
N GLY A 193 1.89 -14.25 -2.63
CA GLY A 193 1.11 -15.11 -1.76
C GLY A 193 -0.26 -14.51 -1.47
N PHE A 194 -1.22 -15.35 -1.15
CA PHE A 194 -2.60 -14.94 -0.90
C PHE A 194 -3.15 -15.61 0.36
N VAL A 195 -3.82 -14.82 1.19
CA VAL A 195 -4.64 -15.34 2.28
C VAL A 195 -6.05 -14.77 2.20
N GLU A 196 -7.02 -15.48 2.74
CA GLU A 196 -8.44 -15.08 2.77
C GLU A 196 -8.92 -14.98 4.20
N THR A 197 -9.75 -13.99 4.49
CA THR A 197 -10.43 -13.85 5.77
C THR A 197 -11.88 -13.39 5.58
N SER A 198 -12.73 -13.69 6.57
CA SER A 198 -14.10 -13.15 6.67
C SER A 198 -14.31 -12.33 7.95
N ASP A 199 -13.32 -12.32 8.85
CA ASP A 199 -13.45 -11.72 10.18
C ASP A 199 -12.21 -10.92 10.62
N PHE A 200 -11.17 -10.86 9.80
CA PHE A 200 -9.88 -10.21 10.10
C PHE A 200 -9.15 -10.75 11.36
N VAL A 201 -9.58 -11.92 11.82
CA VAL A 201 -8.98 -12.65 12.94
C VAL A 201 -8.39 -13.97 12.48
N HIS A 202 -9.11 -14.69 11.62
CA HIS A 202 -8.70 -15.97 11.06
C HIS A 202 -8.37 -15.81 9.60
N PHE A 203 -7.16 -16.17 9.24
CA PHE A 203 -6.65 -16.12 7.88
C PHE A 203 -6.38 -17.53 7.36
N LYS A 204 -6.86 -17.80 6.14
CA LYS A 204 -6.66 -19.07 5.45
C LYS A 204 -5.67 -18.87 4.31
N ASN A 205 -4.62 -19.66 4.27
CA ASN A 205 -3.70 -19.70 3.13
C ASN A 205 -4.41 -20.20 1.87
N LEU A 206 -4.30 -19.44 0.79
CA LEU A 206 -4.81 -19.83 -0.53
C LEU A 206 -3.72 -20.37 -1.44
N GLY A 207 -2.45 -20.08 -1.15
CA GLY A 207 -1.30 -20.47 -1.96
C GLY A 207 -0.72 -19.29 -2.76
N ARG A 208 0.06 -19.64 -3.80
CA ARG A 208 0.92 -18.68 -4.51
C ARG A 208 0.53 -18.48 -5.97
N PHE A 209 0.79 -17.28 -6.51
CA PHE A 209 0.50 -16.88 -7.88
C PHE A 209 1.16 -17.78 -8.94
N ASN A 210 2.46 -18.08 -8.80
CA ASN A 210 3.16 -18.94 -9.76
C ASN A 210 2.71 -20.40 -9.72
N GLU A 211 1.98 -20.80 -8.67
CA GLU A 211 1.34 -22.11 -8.53
C GLU A 211 -0.10 -22.13 -9.06
N GLY A 212 -0.54 -21.04 -9.68
CA GLY A 212 -1.84 -20.93 -10.36
C GLY A 212 -2.91 -20.22 -9.54
N VAL A 213 -2.64 -19.82 -8.29
CA VAL A 213 -3.64 -19.12 -7.46
C VAL A 213 -3.85 -17.70 -7.98
N MET A 214 -5.11 -17.35 -8.29
CA MET A 214 -5.52 -16.04 -8.83
C MET A 214 -4.72 -15.59 -10.06
N LYS A 215 -4.12 -16.52 -10.77
CA LYS A 215 -3.29 -16.26 -11.94
C LYS A 215 -4.15 -16.13 -13.20
N THR A 216 -4.38 -14.89 -13.61
CA THR A 216 -5.11 -14.56 -14.84
C THR A 216 -4.20 -14.03 -15.95
N THR A 217 -2.90 -13.85 -15.66
CA THR A 217 -1.90 -13.31 -16.57
C THR A 217 -0.73 -14.26 -16.72
N ASN A 218 0.13 -14.01 -17.68
CA ASN A 218 1.30 -14.83 -17.96
C ASN A 218 2.63 -14.22 -17.47
N PHE A 219 2.61 -13.10 -16.75
CA PHE A 219 3.84 -12.55 -16.21
C PHE A 219 4.43 -13.43 -15.09
N ARG A 220 5.72 -13.31 -14.90
CA ARG A 220 6.50 -14.06 -13.90
C ARG A 220 7.20 -13.08 -12.96
N SER A 221 7.60 -13.59 -11.79
CA SER A 221 8.33 -12.79 -10.80
C SER A 221 7.59 -11.48 -10.45
N PRO A 222 6.30 -11.57 -10.05
CA PRO A 222 5.53 -10.39 -9.66
C PRO A 222 6.13 -9.76 -8.41
N LYS A 223 6.03 -8.44 -8.32
CA LYS A 223 6.49 -7.65 -7.20
C LYS A 223 5.57 -6.47 -6.98
N HIS A 224 5.22 -6.20 -5.71
CA HIS A 224 4.51 -5.03 -5.23
C HIS A 224 3.31 -4.66 -6.13
N GLY A 225 2.17 -5.29 -5.91
CA GLY A 225 0.96 -5.08 -6.70
C GLY A 225 -0.17 -4.49 -5.87
N ALA A 226 -1.14 -3.91 -6.58
CA ALA A 226 -2.41 -3.48 -6.01
C ALA A 226 -3.57 -3.99 -6.86
N VAL A 227 -4.71 -4.20 -6.23
CA VAL A 227 -5.95 -4.67 -6.86
C VAL A 227 -7.07 -3.68 -6.59
N ILE A 228 -7.76 -3.25 -7.65
CA ILE A 228 -8.95 -2.42 -7.56
C ILE A 228 -10.12 -3.10 -8.25
N HIS A 229 -11.34 -2.80 -7.79
CA HIS A 229 -12.54 -3.23 -8.47
C HIS A 229 -12.85 -2.33 -9.65
N LEU A 230 -13.23 -2.92 -10.77
CA LEU A 230 -13.74 -2.23 -11.94
C LEU A 230 -15.19 -2.63 -12.18
N THR A 231 -15.98 -1.70 -12.68
CA THR A 231 -17.26 -2.01 -13.30
C THR A 231 -17.01 -2.72 -14.63
N LYS A 232 -18.04 -3.41 -15.14
CA LYS A 232 -17.94 -4.02 -16.47
C LYS A 232 -17.65 -2.99 -17.56
N GLU A 233 -18.28 -1.82 -17.48
CA GLU A 233 -18.08 -0.72 -18.45
C GLU A 233 -16.66 -0.17 -18.43
N GLU A 234 -16.03 -0.06 -17.25
CA GLU A 234 -14.62 0.34 -17.12
C GLU A 234 -13.69 -0.71 -17.70
N ALA A 235 -13.94 -1.99 -17.43
CA ALA A 235 -13.14 -3.08 -17.96
C ALA A 235 -13.25 -3.17 -19.49
N ASP A 236 -14.47 -3.14 -20.05
CA ASP A 236 -14.73 -3.16 -21.49
C ASP A 236 -14.03 -1.97 -22.19
N ARG A 237 -14.10 -0.76 -21.61
CA ARG A 237 -13.43 0.43 -22.15
C ARG A 237 -11.90 0.27 -22.21
N LEU A 238 -11.31 -0.30 -21.15
CA LEU A 238 -9.86 -0.57 -21.12
C LEU A 238 -9.45 -1.61 -22.17
N GLU A 239 -10.22 -2.69 -22.30
CA GLU A 239 -9.96 -3.73 -23.30
C GLU A 239 -10.06 -3.16 -24.72
N ASP A 240 -11.09 -2.41 -25.03
CA ASP A 240 -11.28 -1.77 -26.33
C ASP A 240 -10.14 -0.80 -26.66
N TYR A 241 -9.76 0.05 -25.70
CA TYR A 241 -8.66 0.99 -25.89
C TYR A 241 -7.34 0.27 -26.23
N TRP A 242 -6.95 -0.72 -25.43
CA TRP A 242 -5.68 -1.41 -25.62
C TRP A 242 -5.67 -2.35 -26.83
N ASN A 243 -6.81 -2.92 -27.21
CA ASN A 243 -6.91 -3.73 -28.42
C ASN A 243 -6.77 -2.88 -29.68
N ASN A 244 -7.30 -1.65 -29.67
CA ASN A 244 -7.17 -0.71 -30.79
C ASN A 244 -5.77 -0.09 -30.93
N GLN A 245 -4.92 -0.15 -29.90
CA GLN A 245 -3.53 0.32 -29.96
C GLN A 245 -2.55 -0.71 -30.54
N LYS A 246 -3.00 -1.95 -30.77
CA LYS A 246 -2.15 -3.04 -31.31
C LYS A 246 -2.05 -3.07 -32.82
N HIS A 247 -2.50 -2.02 -33.52
CA HIS A 247 -2.46 -1.93 -35.01
C HIS A 247 -1.62 -0.75 -35.48
#